data_005e16a55bec3cb67fb92882d15579e1
#
_entry.id   005e16a55bec3cb67fb92882d15579e1
#
_cell.length_a   1.000
_cell.length_b   1.000
_cell.length_c   1.000
_cell.angle_alpha   90.00
_cell.angle_beta   90.00
_cell.angle_gamma   90.00
#
_symmetry.space_group_name_H-M   'P 1'
#
loop_
_entity.id
_entity.type
_entity.pdbx_description
1 polymer ?
#
loop_
_entity_poly.entity_id
_entity_poly.type
_entity_poly.pdbx_seq_one_letter_code
_entity_poly.pdbx_strand_id
1 'polypeptide(L)'
;MHDAGSTPRTDTRSRVQEVALELFAEQGYEKTSLREIAERLGVTKAALYYHFKSKEDIVHSFTDDYFADFDRLVAWAKEQPRTEATRREVLDRYVGIVLAGHEVFRFLEQNRAAVETMHAKDRFAHFRDRLDDLIDVLVGPDAPLRSRVRASTAVLAAGASCRFFLERADDRDKLRAIVLEMATDLIPLAD
;
A
#
# COMPACT_ATOMS: atom_id res chain seq x y z
N MET A 1 2.67 42.56 6.92
CA MET A 1 2.66 41.44 7.87
C MET A 1 2.36 40.19 7.06
N HIS A 2 3.44 39.47 6.69
CA HIS A 2 3.33 38.22 5.89
C HIS A 2 3.20 37.08 6.88
N ASP A 3 2.06 36.44 6.83
CA ASP A 3 1.79 35.18 7.53
C ASP A 3 2.54 34.06 6.80
N ALA A 4 3.63 33.60 7.38
CA ALA A 4 4.39 32.45 6.88
C ALA A 4 3.59 31.19 7.21
N GLY A 5 2.82 30.72 6.22
CA GLY A 5 2.04 29.50 6.31
C GLY A 5 2.90 28.33 6.78
N SER A 6 2.60 27.84 7.97
CA SER A 6 3.11 26.60 8.53
C SER A 6 2.69 25.44 7.62
N THR A 7 3.61 24.95 6.80
CA THR A 7 3.41 23.69 6.05
C THR A 7 3.17 22.56 7.04
N PRO A 8 2.07 21.80 6.93
CA PRO A 8 1.76 20.77 7.91
C PRO A 8 2.89 19.74 7.99
N ARG A 9 3.25 19.31 9.21
CA ARG A 9 4.31 18.30 9.49
C ARG A 9 4.11 16.99 8.73
N THR A 10 2.87 16.68 8.35
CA THR A 10 2.47 15.53 7.53
C THR A 10 3.00 15.63 6.10
N ASP A 11 2.99 16.83 5.51
CA ASP A 11 3.44 17.07 4.13
C ASP A 11 4.96 16.80 3.97
N THR A 12 5.78 17.28 4.91
CA THR A 12 7.24 17.06 4.84
C THR A 12 7.61 15.58 4.96
N ARG A 13 6.95 14.83 5.84
CA ARG A 13 7.20 13.39 6.03
C ARG A 13 6.87 12.61 4.75
N SER A 14 5.69 12.85 4.16
CA SER A 14 5.26 12.21 2.92
C SER A 14 6.18 12.55 1.75
N ARG A 15 6.59 13.80 1.62
CA ARG A 15 7.55 14.22 0.58
C ARG A 15 8.91 13.54 0.73
N VAL A 16 9.39 13.31 1.95
CA VAL A 16 10.63 12.54 2.19
C VAL A 16 10.47 11.10 1.72
N GLN A 17 9.33 10.46 2.02
CA GLN A 17 9.03 9.09 1.58
C GLN A 17 8.99 8.98 0.05
N GLU A 18 8.30 9.90 -0.64
CA GLU A 18 8.21 9.95 -2.11
C GLU A 18 9.60 10.07 -2.75
N VAL A 19 10.38 11.07 -2.34
CA VAL A 19 11.73 11.28 -2.89
C VAL A 19 12.68 10.12 -2.56
N ALA A 20 12.53 9.51 -1.38
CA ALA A 20 13.32 8.33 -1.03
C ALA A 20 12.99 7.15 -1.94
N LEU A 21 11.70 6.88 -2.19
CA LEU A 21 11.26 5.81 -3.10
C LEU A 21 11.75 6.05 -4.53
N GLU A 22 11.69 7.29 -5.04
CA GLU A 22 12.23 7.66 -6.34
C GLU A 22 13.73 7.35 -6.42
N LEU A 23 14.53 7.81 -5.46
CA LEU A 23 15.98 7.58 -5.44
C LEU A 23 16.33 6.09 -5.26
N PHE A 24 15.57 5.36 -4.45
CA PHE A 24 15.75 3.92 -4.31
C PHE A 24 15.47 3.18 -5.64
N ALA A 25 14.49 3.64 -6.42
CA ALA A 25 14.19 3.09 -7.73
C ALA A 25 15.25 3.47 -8.79
N GLU A 26 15.76 4.70 -8.76
CA GLU A 26 16.74 5.22 -9.73
C GLU A 26 18.12 4.57 -9.57
N GLN A 27 18.64 4.47 -8.34
CA GLN A 27 20.03 4.08 -8.09
C GLN A 27 20.21 2.92 -7.10
N GLY A 28 19.12 2.43 -6.54
CA GLY A 28 19.08 1.34 -5.55
C GLY A 28 19.20 1.83 -4.11
N TYR A 29 18.64 1.03 -3.19
CA TYR A 29 18.61 1.34 -1.76
C TYR A 29 20.00 1.52 -1.16
N GLU A 30 20.95 0.60 -1.45
CA GLU A 30 22.29 0.62 -0.86
C GLU A 30 23.09 1.88 -1.24
N LYS A 31 22.93 2.34 -2.47
CA LYS A 31 23.66 3.50 -3.00
C LYS A 31 23.05 4.84 -2.61
N THR A 32 21.83 4.85 -2.10
CA THR A 32 21.15 6.08 -1.69
C THR A 32 21.52 6.47 -0.26
N SER A 33 21.78 7.73 -0.02
CA SER A 33 22.09 8.29 1.30
C SER A 33 21.02 9.30 1.74
N LEU A 34 20.88 9.51 3.07
CA LEU A 34 20.02 10.55 3.62
C LEU A 34 20.43 11.94 3.13
N ARG A 35 21.71 12.15 2.82
CA ARG A 35 22.20 13.41 2.28
C ARG A 35 21.62 13.68 0.90
N GLU A 36 21.63 12.70 -0.01
CA GLU A 36 21.08 12.83 -1.37
C GLU A 36 19.56 13.07 -1.32
N ILE A 37 18.86 12.39 -0.39
CA ILE A 37 17.44 12.63 -0.17
C ILE A 37 17.20 14.09 0.26
N ALA A 38 17.99 14.62 1.21
CA ALA A 38 17.87 16.01 1.65
C ALA A 38 18.18 17.01 0.51
N GLU A 39 19.23 16.74 -0.28
CA GLU A 39 19.62 17.55 -1.43
C GLU A 39 18.52 17.56 -2.51
N ARG A 40 17.93 16.41 -2.85
CA ARG A 40 16.83 16.28 -3.82
C ARG A 40 15.57 17.02 -3.34
N LEU A 41 15.28 16.99 -2.04
CA LEU A 41 14.16 17.71 -1.42
C LEU A 41 14.38 19.22 -1.29
N GLY A 42 15.63 19.70 -1.42
CA GLY A 42 15.98 21.09 -1.16
C GLY A 42 15.90 21.49 0.33
N VAL A 43 16.09 20.51 1.25
CA VAL A 43 16.09 20.77 2.69
C VAL A 43 17.48 20.56 3.29
N THR A 44 17.70 21.11 4.50
CA THR A 44 18.96 20.86 5.20
C THR A 44 19.00 19.42 5.72
N LYS A 45 20.23 18.86 5.80
CA LYS A 45 20.45 17.55 6.42
C LYS A 45 19.87 17.49 7.85
N ALA A 46 20.00 18.57 8.63
CA ALA A 46 19.48 18.65 9.98
C ALA A 46 17.94 18.56 10.00
N ALA A 47 17.24 19.18 9.05
CA ALA A 47 15.79 19.09 8.93
C ALA A 47 15.34 17.66 8.59
N LEU A 48 16.05 16.96 7.69
CA LEU A 48 15.75 15.56 7.39
C LEU A 48 15.97 14.66 8.63
N TYR A 49 17.12 14.82 9.32
CA TYR A 49 17.44 14.03 10.53
C TYR A 49 16.49 14.27 11.70
N TYR A 50 15.76 15.38 11.71
CA TYR A 50 14.71 15.62 12.68
C TYR A 50 13.54 14.64 12.48
N HIS A 51 13.22 14.27 11.23
CA HIS A 51 12.13 13.37 10.89
C HIS A 51 12.56 11.90 10.84
N PHE A 52 13.75 11.62 10.31
CA PHE A 52 14.25 10.26 10.08
C PHE A 52 15.71 10.14 10.48
N LYS A 53 16.03 9.16 11.32
CA LYS A 53 17.41 8.94 11.81
C LYS A 53 18.24 8.10 10.85
N SER A 54 17.59 7.26 10.04
CA SER A 54 18.22 6.32 9.12
C SER A 54 17.36 6.13 7.85
N LYS A 55 17.92 5.47 6.83
CA LYS A 55 17.16 5.04 5.64
C LYS A 55 16.09 4.01 6.02
N GLU A 56 16.44 3.14 6.96
CA GLU A 56 15.54 2.13 7.52
C GLU A 56 14.30 2.77 8.12
N ASP A 57 14.45 3.89 8.86
CA ASP A 57 13.30 4.62 9.43
C ASP A 57 12.37 5.14 8.33
N ILE A 58 12.91 5.57 7.18
CA ILE A 58 12.09 5.99 6.04
C ILE A 58 11.35 4.77 5.46
N VAL A 59 12.06 3.65 5.26
CA VAL A 59 11.44 2.40 4.77
C VAL A 59 10.33 1.95 5.71
N HIS A 60 10.59 1.93 7.01
CA HIS A 60 9.58 1.59 8.01
C HIS A 60 8.38 2.52 7.92
N SER A 61 8.60 3.82 7.75
CA SER A 61 7.50 4.78 7.73
C SER A 61 6.54 4.58 6.57
N PHE A 62 7.04 4.41 5.33
CA PHE A 62 6.14 4.21 4.19
C PHE A 62 5.52 2.81 4.16
N THR A 63 6.19 1.80 4.70
CA THR A 63 5.59 0.46 4.84
C THR A 63 4.50 0.44 5.91
N ASP A 64 4.71 1.11 7.04
CA ASP A 64 3.70 1.24 8.09
C ASP A 64 2.46 2.00 7.58
N ASP A 65 2.67 3.10 6.84
CA ASP A 65 1.59 3.89 6.26
C ASP A 65 0.78 3.04 5.25
N TYR A 66 1.46 2.27 4.39
CA TYR A 66 0.83 1.35 3.44
C TYR A 66 -0.03 0.28 4.13
N PHE A 67 0.50 -0.37 5.18
CA PHE A 67 -0.26 -1.37 5.92
C PHE A 67 -1.38 -0.77 6.77
N ALA A 68 -1.19 0.45 7.27
CA ALA A 68 -2.25 1.15 8.00
C ALA A 68 -3.47 1.46 7.11
N ASP A 69 -3.29 1.65 5.80
CA ASP A 69 -4.41 1.80 4.86
C ASP A 69 -5.26 0.52 4.77
N PHE A 70 -4.62 -0.67 4.76
CA PHE A 70 -5.34 -1.94 4.84
C PHE A 70 -6.07 -2.10 6.16
N ASP A 71 -5.41 -1.79 7.28
CA ASP A 71 -6.02 -1.91 8.61
C ASP A 71 -7.25 -0.98 8.73
N ARG A 72 -7.17 0.25 8.17
CA ARG A 72 -8.29 1.19 8.11
C ARG A 72 -9.43 0.67 7.22
N LEU A 73 -9.11 0.07 6.07
CA LEU A 73 -10.11 -0.54 5.20
C LEU A 73 -10.87 -1.64 5.91
N VAL A 74 -10.15 -2.58 6.54
CA VAL A 74 -10.75 -3.72 7.27
C VAL A 74 -11.60 -3.22 8.45
N ALA A 75 -11.08 -2.26 9.24
CA ALA A 75 -11.81 -1.69 10.37
C ALA A 75 -13.13 -1.03 9.91
N TRP A 76 -13.06 -0.18 8.88
CA TRP A 76 -14.24 0.43 8.29
C TRP A 76 -15.24 -0.61 7.80
N ALA A 77 -14.77 -1.62 7.08
CA ALA A 77 -15.64 -2.62 6.48
C ALA A 77 -16.35 -3.52 7.52
N LYS A 78 -15.70 -3.79 8.67
CA LYS A 78 -16.31 -4.52 9.79
C LYS A 78 -17.53 -3.79 10.39
N GLU A 79 -17.60 -2.46 10.24
CA GLU A 79 -18.71 -1.62 10.73
C GLU A 79 -19.87 -1.52 9.71
N GLN A 80 -19.65 -1.97 8.45
CA GLN A 80 -20.67 -1.85 7.41
C GLN A 80 -21.60 -3.07 7.36
N PRO A 81 -22.84 -2.91 6.88
CA PRO A 81 -23.73 -4.03 6.62
C PRO A 81 -23.15 -4.89 5.48
N ARG A 82 -23.29 -6.21 5.58
CA ARG A 82 -22.80 -7.15 4.56
C ARG A 82 -23.72 -7.17 3.35
N THR A 83 -23.57 -6.18 2.47
CA THR A 83 -24.32 -6.05 1.23
C THR A 83 -23.40 -6.18 0.01
N GLU A 84 -23.99 -6.38 -1.17
CA GLU A 84 -23.26 -6.33 -2.43
C GLU A 84 -22.55 -4.98 -2.62
N ALA A 85 -23.25 -3.89 -2.32
CA ALA A 85 -22.70 -2.54 -2.41
C ALA A 85 -21.47 -2.38 -1.52
N THR A 86 -21.52 -2.87 -0.27
CA THR A 86 -20.37 -2.86 0.64
C THR A 86 -19.20 -3.69 0.10
N ARG A 87 -19.46 -4.89 -0.43
CA ARG A 87 -18.39 -5.72 -1.02
C ARG A 87 -17.70 -5.03 -2.18
N ARG A 88 -18.49 -4.42 -3.06
CA ARG A 88 -17.96 -3.65 -4.19
C ARG A 88 -17.11 -2.47 -3.71
N GLU A 89 -17.57 -1.74 -2.70
CA GLU A 89 -16.84 -0.63 -2.10
C GLU A 89 -15.54 -1.10 -1.43
N VAL A 90 -15.54 -2.24 -0.73
CA VAL A 90 -14.33 -2.86 -0.15
C VAL A 90 -13.32 -3.19 -1.24
N LEU A 91 -13.76 -3.82 -2.33
CA LEU A 91 -12.88 -4.14 -3.46
C LEU A 91 -12.34 -2.89 -4.15
N ASP A 92 -13.18 -1.88 -4.33
CA ASP A 92 -12.75 -0.62 -4.97
C ASP A 92 -11.70 0.11 -4.12
N ARG A 93 -11.91 0.20 -2.81
CA ARG A 93 -10.93 0.77 -1.88
C ARG A 93 -9.64 -0.06 -1.82
N TYR A 94 -9.76 -1.39 -1.81
CA TYR A 94 -8.61 -2.29 -1.85
C TYR A 94 -7.76 -2.07 -3.11
N VAL A 95 -8.40 -2.02 -4.29
CA VAL A 95 -7.71 -1.73 -5.56
C VAL A 95 -7.05 -0.36 -5.52
N GLY A 96 -7.72 0.64 -4.94
CA GLY A 96 -7.15 1.97 -4.72
C GLY A 96 -5.87 1.95 -3.88
N ILE A 97 -5.87 1.22 -2.75
CA ILE A 97 -4.69 1.05 -1.88
C ILE A 97 -3.54 0.37 -2.64
N VAL A 98 -3.84 -0.69 -3.39
CA VAL A 98 -2.81 -1.41 -4.17
C VAL A 98 -2.19 -0.52 -5.24
N LEU A 99 -2.99 0.27 -5.95
CA LEU A 99 -2.51 1.19 -6.98
C LEU A 99 -1.69 2.34 -6.38
N ALA A 100 -2.14 2.90 -5.25
CA ALA A 100 -1.41 3.96 -4.55
C ALA A 100 -0.07 3.44 -3.96
N GLY A 101 -0.06 2.22 -3.44
CA GLY A 101 1.12 1.59 -2.83
C GLY A 101 2.07 0.90 -3.80
N HIS A 102 1.90 1.10 -5.12
CA HIS A 102 2.69 0.42 -6.15
C HIS A 102 4.21 0.60 -5.96
N GLU A 103 4.67 1.82 -5.71
CA GLU A 103 6.08 2.14 -5.52
C GLU A 103 6.66 1.46 -4.26
N VAL A 104 5.88 1.43 -3.19
CA VAL A 104 6.25 0.73 -1.95
C VAL A 104 6.44 -0.77 -2.24
N PHE A 105 5.50 -1.36 -2.94
CA PHE A 105 5.55 -2.78 -3.27
C PHE A 105 6.73 -3.11 -4.20
N ARG A 106 6.95 -2.28 -5.22
CA ARG A 106 8.10 -2.40 -6.14
C ARG A 106 9.43 -2.32 -5.38
N PHE A 107 9.57 -1.38 -4.46
CA PHE A 107 10.74 -1.29 -3.59
C PHE A 107 10.95 -2.58 -2.79
N LEU A 108 9.91 -3.10 -2.16
CA LEU A 108 9.96 -4.31 -1.35
C LEU A 108 10.38 -5.54 -2.17
N GLU A 109 9.88 -5.68 -3.40
CA GLU A 109 10.25 -6.79 -4.30
C GLU A 109 11.71 -6.69 -4.74
N GLN A 110 12.17 -5.51 -5.13
CA GLN A 110 13.53 -5.29 -5.63
C GLN A 110 14.60 -5.38 -4.54
N ASN A 111 14.24 -5.10 -3.28
CA ASN A 111 15.18 -5.02 -2.16
C ASN A 111 14.94 -6.09 -1.10
N ARG A 112 14.46 -7.29 -1.48
CA ARG A 112 14.09 -8.37 -0.55
C ARG A 112 15.18 -8.67 0.49
N ALA A 113 16.44 -8.77 0.07
CA ALA A 113 17.54 -9.06 0.99
C ALA A 113 17.75 -7.96 2.04
N ALA A 114 17.69 -6.68 1.64
CA ALA A 114 17.78 -5.57 2.57
C ALA A 114 16.57 -5.53 3.51
N VAL A 115 15.37 -5.72 2.97
CA VAL A 115 14.11 -5.75 3.74
C VAL A 115 14.10 -6.90 4.76
N GLU A 116 14.66 -8.06 4.42
CA GLU A 116 14.78 -9.19 5.35
C GLU A 116 15.68 -8.86 6.57
N THR A 117 16.73 -8.07 6.39
CA THR A 117 17.62 -7.64 7.47
C THR A 117 17.02 -6.58 8.39
N MET A 118 16.05 -5.81 7.89
CA MET A 118 15.39 -4.70 8.61
C MET A 118 14.30 -5.16 9.59
N HIS A 119 14.27 -6.42 10.02
CA HIS A 119 13.19 -7.00 10.85
C HIS A 119 11.78 -6.86 10.22
N ALA A 120 11.73 -6.67 8.91
CA ALA A 120 10.47 -6.60 8.18
C ALA A 120 9.71 -7.94 8.16
N LYS A 121 10.35 -9.04 8.59
CA LYS A 121 9.72 -10.38 8.66
C LYS A 121 8.43 -10.36 9.49
N ASP A 122 8.41 -9.67 10.62
CA ASP A 122 7.24 -9.60 11.48
C ASP A 122 6.10 -8.82 10.83
N ARG A 123 6.42 -7.80 10.03
CA ARG A 123 5.42 -6.97 9.32
C ARG A 123 4.77 -7.72 8.16
N PHE A 124 5.56 -8.55 7.43
CA PHE A 124 5.03 -9.42 6.39
C PHE A 124 4.30 -10.65 6.95
N ALA A 125 4.65 -11.13 8.14
CA ALA A 125 3.88 -12.18 8.81
C ALA A 125 2.41 -11.75 8.98
N HIS A 126 2.18 -10.48 9.38
CA HIS A 126 0.83 -9.91 9.52
C HIS A 126 0.11 -9.64 8.18
N PHE A 127 0.81 -9.70 7.03
CA PHE A 127 0.14 -9.53 5.74
C PHE A 127 -0.88 -10.64 5.47
N ARG A 128 -0.56 -11.85 5.85
CA ARG A 128 -1.48 -12.99 5.76
C ARG A 128 -2.72 -12.78 6.63
N ASP A 129 -2.53 -12.32 7.86
CA ASP A 129 -3.64 -12.05 8.78
C ASP A 129 -4.56 -10.95 8.22
N ARG A 130 -3.98 -9.90 7.62
CA ARG A 130 -4.74 -8.84 6.94
C ARG A 130 -5.54 -9.34 5.74
N LEU A 131 -4.98 -10.28 4.96
CA LEU A 131 -5.72 -10.91 3.86
C LEU A 131 -6.86 -11.77 4.38
N ASP A 132 -6.66 -12.53 5.46
CA ASP A 132 -7.71 -13.32 6.09
C ASP A 132 -8.83 -12.41 6.63
N ASP A 133 -8.49 -11.32 7.29
CA ASP A 133 -9.45 -10.31 7.74
C ASP A 133 -10.26 -9.69 6.57
N LEU A 134 -9.59 -9.38 5.45
CA LEU A 134 -10.25 -8.85 4.26
C LEU A 134 -11.20 -9.87 3.63
N ILE A 135 -10.80 -11.15 3.58
CA ILE A 135 -11.65 -12.25 3.11
C ILE A 135 -12.86 -12.39 4.04
N ASP A 136 -12.67 -12.33 5.35
CA ASP A 136 -13.77 -12.43 6.33
C ASP A 136 -14.80 -11.30 6.18
N VAL A 137 -14.34 -10.10 5.85
CA VAL A 137 -15.23 -8.97 5.55
C VAL A 137 -16.04 -9.22 4.27
N LEU A 138 -15.39 -9.75 3.23
CA LEU A 138 -16.03 -9.97 1.92
C LEU A 138 -17.07 -11.08 1.92
N VAL A 139 -16.81 -12.20 2.60
CA VAL A 139 -17.67 -13.40 2.53
C VAL A 139 -18.15 -13.91 3.88
N GLY A 140 -17.65 -13.40 4.98
CA GLY A 140 -17.96 -13.83 6.34
C GLY A 140 -16.92 -14.79 6.92
N PRO A 141 -16.72 -14.77 8.25
CA PRO A 141 -15.73 -15.62 8.94
C PRO A 141 -16.09 -17.11 8.83
N ASP A 142 -17.38 -17.45 8.81
CA ASP A 142 -17.90 -18.82 8.74
C ASP A 142 -18.25 -19.25 7.29
N ALA A 143 -17.79 -18.49 6.28
CA ALA A 143 -18.10 -18.79 4.89
C ALA A 143 -17.51 -20.14 4.46
N PRO A 144 -18.22 -20.93 3.61
CA PRO A 144 -17.70 -22.17 3.08
C PRO A 144 -16.34 -21.98 2.39
N LEU A 145 -15.48 -23.01 2.44
CA LEU A 145 -14.15 -22.98 1.84
C LEU A 145 -14.17 -22.48 0.39
N ARG A 146 -15.17 -22.90 -0.39
CA ARG A 146 -15.33 -22.46 -1.80
C ARG A 146 -15.45 -20.94 -1.90
N SER A 147 -16.26 -20.30 -1.05
CA SER A 147 -16.46 -18.84 -1.04
C SER A 147 -15.19 -18.13 -0.60
N ARG A 148 -14.50 -18.64 0.42
CA ARG A 148 -13.21 -18.11 0.88
C ARG A 148 -12.14 -18.20 -0.21
N VAL A 149 -12.04 -19.32 -0.93
CA VAL A 149 -11.10 -19.49 -2.06
C VAL A 149 -11.43 -18.51 -3.18
N ARG A 150 -12.70 -18.29 -3.51
CA ARG A 150 -13.11 -17.32 -4.54
C ARG A 150 -12.72 -15.88 -4.13
N ALA A 151 -13.01 -15.49 -2.89
CA ALA A 151 -12.65 -14.18 -2.37
C ALA A 151 -11.13 -13.97 -2.33
N SER A 152 -10.37 -14.96 -1.86
CA SER A 152 -8.90 -14.88 -1.87
C SER A 152 -8.34 -14.79 -3.28
N THR A 153 -8.91 -15.54 -4.25
CA THR A 153 -8.52 -15.45 -5.66
C THR A 153 -8.80 -14.06 -6.21
N ALA A 154 -9.97 -13.47 -5.92
CA ALA A 154 -10.33 -12.12 -6.36
C ALA A 154 -9.33 -11.07 -5.82
N VAL A 155 -9.06 -11.10 -4.52
CA VAL A 155 -8.15 -10.15 -3.86
C VAL A 155 -6.72 -10.30 -4.37
N LEU A 156 -6.19 -11.53 -4.41
CA LEU A 156 -4.82 -11.78 -4.85
C LEU A 156 -4.63 -11.50 -6.34
N ALA A 157 -5.59 -11.90 -7.19
CA ALA A 157 -5.54 -11.61 -8.62
C ALA A 157 -5.66 -10.11 -8.90
N ALA A 158 -6.55 -9.39 -8.22
CA ALA A 158 -6.66 -7.94 -8.34
C ALA A 158 -5.35 -7.24 -7.98
N GLY A 159 -4.76 -7.59 -6.84
CA GLY A 159 -3.47 -7.04 -6.41
C GLY A 159 -2.34 -7.36 -7.38
N ALA A 160 -2.26 -8.59 -7.88
CA ALA A 160 -1.25 -8.99 -8.86
C ALA A 160 -1.44 -8.28 -10.21
N SER A 161 -2.69 -8.18 -10.70
CA SER A 161 -3.02 -7.50 -11.96
C SER A 161 -2.69 -6.01 -11.92
N CYS A 162 -3.03 -5.32 -10.83
CA CYS A 162 -2.65 -3.92 -10.65
C CYS A 162 -1.14 -3.74 -10.79
N ARG A 163 -0.34 -4.54 -10.06
CA ARG A 163 1.13 -4.45 -10.08
C ARG A 163 1.71 -4.77 -11.45
N PHE A 164 1.21 -5.81 -12.11
CA PHE A 164 1.75 -6.27 -13.39
C PHE A 164 1.44 -5.33 -14.56
N PHE A 165 0.25 -4.72 -14.55
CA PHE A 165 -0.22 -3.91 -15.68
C PHE A 165 -0.05 -2.40 -15.48
N LEU A 166 0.20 -1.90 -14.25
CA LEU A 166 0.22 -0.46 -13.99
C LEU A 166 1.23 0.31 -14.85
N GLU A 167 2.44 -0.24 -15.06
CA GLU A 167 3.46 0.40 -15.90
C GLU A 167 3.18 0.26 -17.41
N ARG A 168 2.25 -0.63 -17.78
CA ARG A 168 1.87 -0.93 -19.18
C ARG A 168 0.54 -0.33 -19.58
N ALA A 169 -0.22 0.17 -18.61
CA ALA A 169 -1.52 0.75 -18.85
C ALA A 169 -1.36 2.23 -19.24
N ASP A 170 -1.91 2.59 -20.38
CA ASP A 170 -1.98 4.00 -20.83
C ASP A 170 -2.93 4.83 -19.96
N ASP A 171 -3.84 4.16 -19.24
CA ASP A 171 -4.89 4.76 -18.43
C ASP A 171 -5.09 3.96 -17.13
N ARG A 172 -4.73 4.58 -16.00
CA ARG A 172 -4.85 3.98 -14.66
C ARG A 172 -6.30 3.78 -14.24
N ASP A 173 -7.19 4.67 -14.60
CA ASP A 173 -8.60 4.58 -14.25
C ASP A 173 -9.28 3.44 -15.02
N LYS A 174 -8.90 3.24 -16.27
CA LYS A 174 -9.33 2.10 -17.05
C LYS A 174 -8.82 0.77 -16.48
N LEU A 175 -7.55 0.70 -16.06
CA LEU A 175 -7.01 -0.48 -15.39
C LEU A 175 -7.79 -0.78 -14.11
N ARG A 176 -8.02 0.24 -13.26
CA ARG A 176 -8.81 0.12 -12.03
C ARG A 176 -10.20 -0.44 -12.31
N ALA A 177 -10.91 0.12 -13.29
CA ALA A 177 -12.26 -0.31 -13.65
C ALA A 177 -12.30 -1.78 -14.07
N ILE A 178 -11.37 -2.23 -14.92
CA ILE A 178 -11.28 -3.62 -15.39
C ILE A 178 -10.98 -4.56 -14.22
N VAL A 179 -10.00 -4.23 -13.38
CA VAL A 179 -9.62 -5.07 -12.24
C VAL A 179 -10.77 -5.19 -11.25
N LEU A 180 -11.49 -4.10 -10.98
CA LEU A 180 -12.65 -4.09 -10.09
C LEU A 180 -13.80 -4.95 -10.64
N GLU A 181 -14.12 -4.83 -11.93
CA GLU A 181 -15.11 -5.66 -12.61
C GLU A 181 -14.79 -7.15 -12.43
N MET A 182 -13.58 -7.57 -12.82
CA MET A 182 -13.14 -8.96 -12.73
C MET A 182 -13.11 -9.50 -11.29
N ALA A 183 -12.66 -8.68 -10.33
CA ALA A 183 -12.65 -9.08 -8.93
C ALA A 183 -14.07 -9.23 -8.37
N THR A 184 -15.00 -8.37 -8.79
CA THR A 184 -16.41 -8.45 -8.39
C THR A 184 -17.08 -9.71 -8.93
N ASP A 185 -16.81 -10.09 -10.18
CA ASP A 185 -17.37 -11.30 -10.81
C ASP A 185 -16.91 -12.60 -10.13
N LEU A 186 -15.73 -12.59 -9.52
CA LEU A 186 -15.22 -13.73 -8.77
C LEU A 186 -15.92 -13.95 -7.42
N ILE A 187 -16.52 -12.92 -6.85
CA ILE A 187 -17.20 -13.01 -5.55
C ILE A 187 -18.71 -12.99 -5.77
N PRO A 188 -19.37 -14.17 -5.84
CA PRO A 188 -20.79 -14.22 -6.08
C PRO A 188 -21.57 -13.57 -4.95
N LEU A 189 -22.73 -13.07 -5.29
CA LEU A 189 -23.80 -12.82 -4.34
C LEU A 189 -23.99 -14.07 -3.51
N ALA A 190 -24.11 -13.93 -2.19
CA ALA A 190 -24.48 -15.07 -1.35
C ALA A 190 -25.85 -15.59 -1.83
N ASP A 191 -25.91 -16.87 -2.15
CA ASP A 191 -27.15 -17.58 -2.30
C ASP A 191 -27.93 -17.56 -0.98
#